data_c08e72242f333cfcc62c21a8fba70ef8
#
_entry.id   c08e72242f333cfcc62c21a8fba70ef8
#
_cell.length_a   1.000
_cell.length_b   1.000
_cell.length_c   1.000
_cell.angle_alpha   90.00
_cell.angle_beta   90.00
_cell.angle_gamma   90.00
#
_symmetry.space_group_name_H-M   'P 1'
#
loop_
_entity.id
_entity.type
_entity.pdbx_description
1 polymer ?
#
loop_
_entity_poly.entity_id
_entity_poly.type
_entity_poly.pdbx_seq_one_letter_code
_entity_poly.pdbx_strand_id
1 'polypeptide(L)'
;RGLRALGVELGDQLRPGGGKNPLGFFEDEGLLKLNKRLRTTLGVRADSVSLIEPHQWQTPAVQTLAQEAQETIRRRFGRYPLSGYKFAGTLRMLPFWRMVFQALDVDVRYVMAVRNPVSVARSRAQLNPRRGVQEKSDLEWLVNVVPYFRAVRERPFVVVDYDLVMADAVTQLERIATTLDFPLSAATTAGIQEYAKQFLHSNLRHYHFTEEDLVKNPQVNSLTRDAYRWLYRLATDSVEPYSPQVWHEWEQIENALSAQAPLLRYLDQLEGEVRRAQRSIFGPLQLVPQAWLNMRKNWNLKRVVSKLKISAQEVRRHQLPSDT
;
A
#
# COMPACT_ATOMS: atom_id res chain seq x y z
N ARG A 1 7.32 -2.18 13.89
CA ARG A 1 8.13 -2.40 15.12
C ARG A 1 8.35 -1.11 15.89
N GLY A 2 8.69 0.01 15.24
CA GLY A 2 8.89 1.29 15.94
C GLY A 2 7.75 1.64 16.92
N LEU A 3 6.49 1.48 16.51
CA LEU A 3 5.35 1.70 17.41
C LEU A 3 5.33 0.73 18.61
N ARG A 4 5.78 -0.53 18.44
CA ARG A 4 5.92 -1.43 19.60
C ARG A 4 6.98 -0.95 20.58
N ALA A 5 8.06 -0.37 20.10
CA ALA A 5 9.07 0.25 20.95
C ALA A 5 8.49 1.41 21.78
N LEU A 6 7.43 2.05 21.28
CA LEU A 6 6.66 3.09 21.97
C LEU A 6 5.52 2.52 22.86
N GLY A 7 5.48 1.22 23.09
CA GLY A 7 4.46 0.60 23.95
C GLY A 7 3.11 0.33 23.28
N VAL A 8 3.00 0.52 21.95
CA VAL A 8 1.75 0.23 21.22
C VAL A 8 1.59 -1.26 21.01
N GLU A 9 0.50 -1.84 21.52
CA GLU A 9 0.13 -3.24 21.30
C GLU A 9 -0.43 -3.43 19.87
N LEU A 10 0.15 -4.35 19.10
CA LEU A 10 -0.24 -4.59 17.71
C LEU A 10 -1.10 -5.85 17.52
N GLY A 11 -1.48 -6.51 18.62
CA GLY A 11 -2.23 -7.76 18.60
C GLY A 11 -1.35 -9.01 18.68
N ASP A 12 -2.01 -10.12 18.96
CA ASP A 12 -1.40 -11.44 19.24
C ASP A 12 -1.33 -12.36 18.01
N GLN A 13 -2.01 -12.03 16.91
CA GLN A 13 -2.05 -12.80 15.67
C GLN A 13 -1.40 -12.03 14.52
N LEU A 14 -0.15 -11.69 14.71
CA LEU A 14 0.60 -10.97 13.70
C LEU A 14 1.02 -11.90 12.55
N ARG A 15 0.86 -11.41 11.33
CA ARG A 15 1.33 -12.09 10.13
C ARG A 15 2.82 -12.41 10.24
N PRO A 16 3.20 -13.71 10.13
CA PRO A 16 4.59 -14.13 10.28
C PRO A 16 5.48 -13.55 9.18
N GLY A 17 6.76 -13.51 9.46
CA GLY A 17 7.77 -13.22 8.46
C GLY A 17 7.87 -14.33 7.43
N GLY A 18 8.40 -13.99 6.26
CA GLY A 18 8.65 -14.97 5.20
C GLY A 18 9.15 -14.33 3.92
N GLY A 19 9.82 -15.08 3.10
CA GLY A 19 10.32 -14.65 1.79
C GLY A 19 11.17 -13.38 1.88
N LYS A 20 10.67 -12.30 1.29
CA LYS A 20 11.37 -11.00 1.21
C LYS A 20 11.23 -10.12 2.46
N ASN A 21 10.48 -10.57 3.46
CA ASN A 21 10.36 -9.87 4.75
C ASN A 21 10.52 -10.85 5.91
N PRO A 22 11.74 -11.30 6.21
CA PRO A 22 12.02 -12.30 7.24
C PRO A 22 11.68 -11.81 8.64
N LEU A 23 11.68 -10.50 8.87
CA LEU A 23 11.44 -9.87 10.18
C LEU A 23 9.95 -9.74 10.54
N GLY A 24 9.03 -10.15 9.65
CA GLY A 24 7.59 -10.07 9.85
C GLY A 24 6.96 -8.80 9.32
N PHE A 25 5.64 -8.86 9.14
CA PHE A 25 4.87 -7.75 8.56
C PHE A 25 4.30 -6.82 9.63
N PHE A 26 4.17 -7.27 10.88
CA PHE A 26 3.50 -6.52 11.96
C PHE A 26 2.08 -6.08 11.59
N GLU A 27 1.38 -6.96 10.88
CA GLU A 27 -0.01 -6.81 10.45
C GLU A 27 -0.85 -7.87 11.15
N ASP A 28 -1.92 -7.46 11.82
CA ASP A 28 -2.85 -8.38 12.45
C ASP A 28 -3.66 -9.14 11.38
N GLU A 29 -3.65 -10.47 11.44
CA GLU A 29 -4.28 -11.32 10.42
C GLU A 29 -5.81 -11.17 10.39
N GLY A 30 -6.46 -10.94 11.52
CA GLY A 30 -7.90 -10.72 11.59
C GLY A 30 -8.30 -9.44 10.88
N LEU A 31 -7.62 -8.33 11.21
CA LEU A 31 -7.85 -7.04 10.58
C LEU A 31 -7.44 -7.04 9.10
N LEU A 32 -6.42 -7.80 8.73
CA LEU A 32 -6.03 -7.99 7.34
C LEU A 32 -7.13 -8.69 6.52
N LYS A 33 -7.79 -9.72 7.10
CA LYS A 33 -8.93 -10.41 6.48
C LYS A 33 -10.12 -9.47 6.32
N LEU A 34 -10.43 -8.65 7.33
CA LEU A 34 -11.48 -7.62 7.24
C LEU A 34 -11.19 -6.61 6.11
N ASN A 35 -9.98 -6.07 6.04
CA ASN A 35 -9.59 -5.16 4.95
C ASN A 35 -9.67 -5.80 3.57
N LYS A 36 -9.36 -7.09 3.44
CA LYS A 36 -9.51 -7.83 2.18
C LYS A 36 -10.99 -7.96 1.79
N ARG A 37 -11.87 -8.31 2.72
CA ARG A 37 -13.32 -8.40 2.50
C ARG A 37 -13.89 -7.03 2.13
N LEU A 38 -13.52 -5.99 2.87
CA LEU A 38 -13.94 -4.61 2.58
C LEU A 38 -13.59 -4.21 1.14
N ARG A 39 -12.35 -4.44 0.70
CA ARG A 39 -11.97 -4.16 -0.70
C ARG A 39 -12.83 -4.93 -1.70
N THR A 40 -13.13 -6.20 -1.42
CA THR A 40 -13.99 -7.02 -2.28
C THR A 40 -15.41 -6.44 -2.33
N THR A 41 -15.96 -6.03 -1.19
CA THR A 41 -17.29 -5.40 -1.09
C THR A 41 -17.35 -4.07 -1.84
N LEU A 42 -16.28 -3.29 -1.80
CA LEU A 42 -16.15 -2.03 -2.54
C LEU A 42 -15.82 -2.24 -4.04
N GLY A 43 -15.64 -3.47 -4.50
CA GLY A 43 -15.27 -3.77 -5.88
C GLY A 43 -13.87 -3.32 -6.27
N VAL A 44 -12.98 -3.03 -5.31
CA VAL A 44 -11.62 -2.55 -5.58
C VAL A 44 -10.57 -3.64 -5.35
N ARG A 45 -9.62 -3.76 -6.27
CA ARG A 45 -8.45 -4.62 -6.13
C ARG A 45 -7.33 -3.89 -5.40
N ALA A 46 -6.31 -4.63 -4.98
CA ALA A 46 -5.12 -4.06 -4.32
C ALA A 46 -4.31 -3.12 -5.23
N ASP A 47 -4.47 -3.24 -6.54
CA ASP A 47 -3.79 -2.49 -7.59
C ASP A 47 -4.73 -1.64 -8.44
N SER A 48 -5.99 -1.49 -8.01
CA SER A 48 -6.95 -0.57 -8.63
C SER A 48 -6.51 0.88 -8.48
N VAL A 49 -6.67 1.63 -9.55
CA VAL A 49 -6.39 3.08 -9.61
C VAL A 49 -7.65 3.95 -9.67
N SER A 50 -8.85 3.36 -9.73
CA SER A 50 -10.11 4.11 -9.62
C SER A 50 -10.27 4.70 -8.22
N LEU A 51 -10.89 5.85 -8.13
CA LEU A 51 -11.35 6.41 -6.85
C LEU A 51 -12.54 5.60 -6.33
N ILE A 52 -12.71 5.57 -5.02
CA ILE A 52 -13.89 4.97 -4.36
C ILE A 52 -14.91 6.08 -4.16
N GLU A 53 -16.11 5.89 -4.71
CA GLU A 53 -17.16 6.89 -4.64
C GLU A 53 -17.78 6.96 -3.23
N PRO A 54 -18.16 8.14 -2.73
CA PRO A 54 -18.69 8.32 -1.36
C PRO A 54 -19.85 7.38 -1.02
N HIS A 55 -20.77 7.12 -1.96
CA HIS A 55 -21.94 6.26 -1.73
C HIS A 55 -21.56 4.79 -1.47
N GLN A 56 -20.40 4.31 -1.97
CA GLN A 56 -19.94 2.94 -1.76
C GLN A 56 -19.65 2.63 -0.28
N TRP A 57 -19.28 3.65 0.50
CA TRP A 57 -19.02 3.51 1.93
C TRP A 57 -20.31 3.34 2.76
N GLN A 58 -21.45 3.71 2.21
CA GLN A 58 -22.74 3.72 2.91
C GLN A 58 -23.60 2.48 2.64
N THR A 59 -23.08 1.50 1.88
CA THR A 59 -23.85 0.30 1.54
C THR A 59 -24.10 -0.58 2.77
N PRO A 60 -25.24 -1.32 2.82
CA PRO A 60 -25.54 -2.23 3.93
C PRO A 60 -24.42 -3.26 4.18
N ALA A 61 -23.78 -3.76 3.12
CA ALA A 61 -22.67 -4.70 3.23
C ALA A 61 -21.44 -4.09 3.92
N VAL A 62 -21.13 -2.81 3.68
CA VAL A 62 -20.06 -2.09 4.38
C VAL A 62 -20.42 -1.86 5.85
N GLN A 63 -21.69 -1.51 6.14
CA GLN A 63 -22.16 -1.33 7.51
C GLN A 63 -22.07 -2.64 8.33
N THR A 64 -22.45 -3.78 7.75
CA THR A 64 -22.29 -5.09 8.40
C THR A 64 -20.82 -5.39 8.70
N LEU A 65 -19.91 -5.10 7.77
CA LEU A 65 -18.48 -5.24 8.01
C LEU A 65 -17.96 -4.31 9.11
N ALA A 66 -18.54 -3.09 9.23
CA ALA A 66 -18.16 -2.16 10.28
C ALA A 66 -18.56 -2.68 11.67
N GLN A 67 -19.73 -3.28 11.81
CA GLN A 67 -20.16 -3.93 13.07
C GLN A 67 -19.23 -5.07 13.45
N GLU A 68 -18.89 -5.96 12.50
CA GLU A 68 -17.93 -7.05 12.72
C GLU A 68 -16.54 -6.52 13.13
N ALA A 69 -16.10 -5.42 12.52
CA ALA A 69 -14.85 -4.78 12.86
C ALA A 69 -14.86 -4.21 14.30
N GLN A 70 -15.96 -3.56 14.71
CA GLN A 70 -16.14 -3.07 16.08
C GLN A 70 -16.04 -4.22 17.10
N GLU A 71 -16.74 -5.32 16.89
CA GLU A 71 -16.67 -6.50 17.76
C GLU A 71 -15.26 -7.07 17.84
N THR A 72 -14.58 -7.15 16.68
CA THR A 72 -13.20 -7.63 16.60
C THR A 72 -12.25 -6.74 17.38
N ILE A 73 -12.36 -5.42 17.26
CA ILE A 73 -11.53 -4.45 17.99
C ILE A 73 -11.82 -4.57 19.48
N ARG A 74 -13.08 -4.53 19.94
CA ARG A 74 -13.42 -4.66 21.36
C ARG A 74 -12.83 -5.93 21.97
N ARG A 75 -13.05 -7.06 21.33
CA ARG A 75 -12.61 -8.37 21.85
C ARG A 75 -11.10 -8.51 21.92
N ARG A 76 -10.36 -8.01 20.91
CA ARG A 76 -8.95 -8.29 20.78
C ARG A 76 -8.05 -7.18 21.30
N PHE A 77 -8.50 -5.93 21.22
CA PHE A 77 -7.70 -4.77 21.58
C PHE A 77 -8.24 -4.00 22.79
N GLY A 78 -9.50 -4.18 23.17
CA GLY A 78 -10.15 -3.41 24.21
C GLY A 78 -9.55 -3.53 25.62
N ARG A 79 -8.69 -4.53 25.86
CA ARG A 79 -7.97 -4.69 27.13
C ARG A 79 -6.66 -3.88 27.22
N TYR A 80 -6.21 -3.32 26.11
CA TYR A 80 -4.95 -2.58 26.06
C TYR A 80 -5.22 -1.08 26.10
N PRO A 81 -4.53 -0.33 26.97
CA PRO A 81 -4.70 1.12 27.06
C PRO A 81 -4.19 1.84 25.80
N LEU A 82 -3.19 1.27 25.14
CA LEU A 82 -2.63 1.78 23.89
C LEU A 82 -2.45 0.62 22.92
N SER A 83 -3.22 0.63 21.87
CA SER A 83 -3.15 -0.39 20.82
C SER A 83 -3.21 0.24 19.45
N GLY A 84 -2.76 -0.51 18.43
CA GLY A 84 -2.77 -0.02 17.08
C GLY A 84 -2.70 -1.15 16.07
N TYR A 85 -2.97 -0.85 14.82
CA TYR A 85 -2.74 -1.78 13.73
C TYR A 85 -2.12 -1.07 12.53
N LYS A 86 -1.42 -1.85 11.73
CA LYS A 86 -0.77 -1.38 10.51
C LYS A 86 -1.20 -2.26 9.34
N PHE A 87 -1.56 -1.60 8.26
CA PHE A 87 -1.81 -2.23 6.97
C PHE A 87 -1.47 -1.24 5.85
N ALA A 88 -0.78 -1.69 4.80
CA ALA A 88 -0.29 -0.80 3.74
C ALA A 88 -1.40 -0.02 2.99
N GLY A 89 -2.64 -0.54 3.00
CA GLY A 89 -3.81 0.11 2.38
C GLY A 89 -4.73 0.79 3.39
N THR A 90 -4.33 1.01 4.63
CA THR A 90 -5.20 1.56 5.69
C THR A 90 -5.74 2.93 5.31
N LEU A 91 -4.91 3.80 4.76
CA LEU A 91 -5.31 5.15 4.44
C LEU A 91 -6.46 5.16 3.40
N ARG A 92 -6.38 4.32 2.37
CA ARG A 92 -7.48 4.17 1.39
C ARG A 92 -8.77 3.65 2.02
N MET A 93 -8.69 2.90 3.12
CA MET A 93 -9.84 2.39 3.87
C MET A 93 -10.22 3.27 5.06
N LEU A 94 -9.61 4.45 5.18
CA LEU A 94 -9.82 5.35 6.31
C LEU A 94 -11.29 5.73 6.54
N PRO A 95 -12.13 6.01 5.51
CA PRO A 95 -13.54 6.31 5.74
C PRO A 95 -14.27 5.20 6.51
N PHE A 96 -14.00 3.94 6.19
CA PHE A 96 -14.55 2.80 6.93
C PHE A 96 -14.02 2.73 8.38
N TRP A 97 -12.71 2.85 8.57
CA TRP A 97 -12.12 2.76 9.90
C TRP A 97 -12.55 3.90 10.81
N ARG A 98 -12.78 5.10 10.26
CA ARG A 98 -13.33 6.22 11.00
C ARG A 98 -14.73 5.92 11.56
N MET A 99 -15.62 5.32 10.76
CA MET A 99 -16.93 4.87 11.23
C MET A 99 -16.81 3.86 12.39
N VAL A 100 -15.89 2.89 12.25
CA VAL A 100 -15.63 1.88 13.28
C VAL A 100 -15.14 2.53 14.58
N PHE A 101 -14.15 3.41 14.50
CA PHE A 101 -13.56 4.05 15.68
C PHE A 101 -14.52 5.05 16.33
N GLN A 102 -15.29 5.77 15.55
CA GLN A 102 -16.31 6.68 16.08
C GLN A 102 -17.39 5.92 16.88
N ALA A 103 -17.83 4.76 16.37
CA ALA A 103 -18.81 3.93 17.07
C ALA A 103 -18.23 3.21 18.31
N LEU A 104 -16.92 3.12 18.42
CA LEU A 104 -16.21 2.56 19.58
C LEU A 104 -15.89 3.62 20.63
N ASP A 105 -16.04 4.90 20.31
CA ASP A 105 -15.68 6.05 21.15
C ASP A 105 -14.22 5.97 21.68
N VAL A 106 -13.29 5.65 20.75
CA VAL A 106 -11.87 5.54 21.08
C VAL A 106 -11.10 6.79 20.62
N ASP A 107 -10.10 7.16 21.41
CA ASP A 107 -9.16 8.21 21.00
C ASP A 107 -8.21 7.68 19.91
N VAL A 108 -8.27 8.29 18.74
CA VAL A 108 -7.53 7.84 17.55
C VAL A 108 -6.39 8.80 17.23
N ARG A 109 -5.22 8.24 17.01
CA ARG A 109 -4.01 8.95 16.62
C ARG A 109 -3.42 8.32 15.37
N TYR A 110 -2.92 9.13 14.42
CA TYR A 110 -2.44 8.63 13.14
C TYR A 110 -0.93 8.78 12.99
N VAL A 111 -0.27 7.70 12.60
CA VAL A 111 1.12 7.73 12.11
C VAL A 111 1.10 7.38 10.63
N MET A 112 1.45 8.37 9.80
CA MET A 112 1.56 8.22 8.35
C MET A 112 3.01 8.00 7.96
N ALA A 113 3.36 6.78 7.55
CA ALA A 113 4.68 6.48 7.00
C ALA A 113 4.70 6.77 5.49
N VAL A 114 5.59 7.64 5.06
CA VAL A 114 5.83 7.95 3.65
C VAL A 114 7.20 7.47 3.22
N ARG A 115 7.40 7.31 1.92
CA ARG A 115 8.67 6.98 1.32
C ARG A 115 8.73 7.56 -0.08
N ASN A 116 9.94 7.94 -0.53
CA ASN A 116 10.17 8.45 -1.88
C ASN A 116 9.50 7.53 -2.94
N PRO A 117 8.64 8.07 -3.84
CA PRO A 117 7.88 7.28 -4.82
C PRO A 117 8.75 6.45 -5.76
N VAL A 118 9.95 6.90 -6.10
CA VAL A 118 10.90 6.11 -6.91
C VAL A 118 11.36 4.88 -6.15
N SER A 119 11.69 5.04 -4.85
CA SER A 119 12.02 3.92 -3.98
C SER A 119 10.85 2.92 -3.85
N VAL A 120 9.62 3.42 -3.78
CA VAL A 120 8.41 2.59 -3.71
C VAL A 120 8.24 1.78 -4.99
N ALA A 121 8.36 2.40 -6.17
CA ALA A 121 8.25 1.73 -7.46
C ALA A 121 9.31 0.62 -7.60
N ARG A 122 10.56 0.89 -7.27
CA ARG A 122 11.66 -0.10 -7.29
C ARG A 122 11.40 -1.27 -6.35
N SER A 123 10.91 -0.98 -5.14
CA SER A 123 10.54 -2.03 -4.18
C SER A 123 9.38 -2.89 -4.68
N ARG A 124 8.36 -2.29 -5.29
CA ARG A 124 7.22 -2.99 -5.90
C ARG A 124 7.65 -3.87 -7.07
N ALA A 125 8.60 -3.42 -7.90
CA ALA A 125 9.13 -4.18 -9.04
C ALA A 125 9.71 -5.54 -8.62
N GLN A 126 10.31 -5.62 -7.44
CA GLN A 126 10.83 -6.86 -6.86
C GLN A 126 9.74 -7.91 -6.59
N LEU A 127 8.52 -7.46 -6.27
CA LEU A 127 7.40 -8.32 -5.95
C LEU A 127 6.52 -8.60 -7.16
N ASN A 128 6.32 -7.58 -7.97
CA ASN A 128 5.47 -7.62 -9.17
C ASN A 128 5.98 -6.58 -10.19
N PRO A 129 6.65 -7.00 -11.28
CA PRO A 129 7.21 -6.09 -12.28
C PRO A 129 6.21 -5.09 -12.86
N ARG A 130 4.94 -5.50 -13.05
CA ARG A 130 3.90 -4.60 -13.60
C ARG A 130 3.56 -3.46 -12.64
N ARG A 131 3.49 -3.75 -11.34
CA ARG A 131 3.23 -2.75 -10.30
C ARG A 131 4.44 -1.89 -9.99
N GLY A 132 5.62 -2.32 -10.43
CA GLY A 132 6.87 -1.59 -10.28
C GLY A 132 7.18 -0.63 -11.43
N VAL A 133 6.38 -0.61 -12.50
CA VAL A 133 6.43 0.46 -13.51
C VAL A 133 6.11 1.78 -12.80
N GLN A 134 6.94 2.80 -13.01
CA GLN A 134 6.87 4.05 -12.22
C GLN A 134 5.48 4.67 -12.29
N GLU A 135 4.94 4.84 -13.49
CA GLU A 135 3.63 5.45 -13.73
C GLU A 135 2.49 4.68 -13.02
N LYS A 136 2.53 3.34 -13.08
CA LYS A 136 1.55 2.51 -12.36
C LYS A 136 1.70 2.61 -10.85
N SER A 137 2.94 2.60 -10.37
CA SER A 137 3.23 2.77 -8.95
C SER A 137 2.74 4.11 -8.41
N ASP A 138 2.92 5.17 -9.20
CA ASP A 138 2.49 6.52 -8.87
C ASP A 138 0.97 6.63 -8.80
N LEU A 139 0.25 6.12 -9.80
CA LEU A 139 -1.21 6.11 -9.79
C LEU A 139 -1.76 5.33 -8.58
N GLU A 140 -1.20 4.14 -8.29
CA GLU A 140 -1.59 3.39 -7.10
C GLU A 140 -1.28 4.16 -5.81
N TRP A 141 -0.17 4.88 -5.74
CA TRP A 141 0.19 5.69 -4.58
C TRP A 141 -0.77 6.86 -4.41
N LEU A 142 -1.03 7.62 -5.48
CA LEU A 142 -1.94 8.77 -5.49
C LEU A 142 -3.33 8.40 -4.98
N VAL A 143 -3.96 7.37 -5.55
CA VAL A 143 -5.33 6.97 -5.18
C VAL A 143 -5.43 6.31 -3.79
N ASN A 144 -4.32 5.88 -3.22
CA ASN A 144 -4.28 5.36 -1.85
C ASN A 144 -4.05 6.45 -0.81
N VAL A 145 -3.47 7.59 -1.19
CA VAL A 145 -3.04 8.64 -0.27
C VAL A 145 -3.89 9.89 -0.39
N VAL A 146 -3.92 10.48 -1.58
CA VAL A 146 -4.43 11.84 -1.78
C VAL A 146 -5.88 12.03 -1.32
N PRO A 147 -6.86 11.19 -1.71
CA PRO A 147 -8.27 11.44 -1.38
C PRO A 147 -8.61 11.27 0.11
N TYR A 148 -7.71 10.68 0.89
CA TYR A 148 -8.01 10.27 2.26
C TYR A 148 -7.15 10.96 3.31
N PHE A 149 -6.03 11.55 2.90
CA PHE A 149 -5.08 12.12 3.85
C PHE A 149 -5.65 13.33 4.61
N ARG A 150 -6.47 14.17 3.98
CA ARG A 150 -7.09 15.30 4.66
C ARG A 150 -7.86 14.90 5.93
N ALA A 151 -8.46 13.72 5.93
CA ALA A 151 -9.25 13.23 7.05
C ALA A 151 -8.40 12.92 8.31
N VAL A 152 -7.07 12.76 8.19
CA VAL A 152 -6.22 12.50 9.35
C VAL A 152 -6.07 13.74 10.24
N ARG A 153 -6.20 14.96 9.69
CA ARG A 153 -6.04 16.21 10.44
C ARG A 153 -7.09 16.45 11.52
N GLU A 154 -8.20 15.71 11.49
CA GLU A 154 -9.27 15.81 12.48
C GLU A 154 -8.88 15.17 13.83
N ARG A 155 -7.76 14.49 13.87
CA ARG A 155 -7.20 13.84 15.06
C ARG A 155 -5.69 14.12 15.11
N PRO A 156 -5.03 13.94 16.26
CA PRO A 156 -3.58 14.04 16.35
C PRO A 156 -2.92 13.11 15.33
N PHE A 157 -2.01 13.65 14.54
CA PHE A 157 -1.29 12.88 13.53
C PHE A 157 0.17 13.32 13.40
N VAL A 158 0.99 12.41 12.90
CA VAL A 158 2.39 12.67 12.53
C VAL A 158 2.71 11.99 11.20
N VAL A 159 3.41 12.70 10.34
CA VAL A 159 4.00 12.13 9.13
C VAL A 159 5.46 11.79 9.40
N VAL A 160 5.89 10.59 9.01
CA VAL A 160 7.28 10.15 9.14
C VAL A 160 7.78 9.65 7.79
N ASP A 161 8.95 10.09 7.38
CA ASP A 161 9.60 9.57 6.19
C ASP A 161 10.46 8.35 6.52
N TYR A 162 10.39 7.33 5.69
CA TYR A 162 11.13 6.09 5.88
C TYR A 162 12.64 6.30 5.93
N ASP A 163 13.16 7.16 5.08
CA ASP A 163 14.59 7.39 4.98
C ASP A 163 15.12 8.20 6.17
N LEU A 164 14.31 9.10 6.74
CA LEU A 164 14.62 9.78 7.99
C LEU A 164 14.63 8.81 9.19
N VAL A 165 13.67 7.89 9.26
CA VAL A 165 13.68 6.83 10.29
C VAL A 165 14.90 5.94 10.16
N MET A 166 15.33 5.60 8.94
CA MET A 166 16.53 4.80 8.72
C MET A 166 17.83 5.55 9.06
N ALA A 167 17.83 6.87 8.95
CA ALA A 167 18.98 7.70 9.29
C ALA A 167 19.10 7.93 10.81
N ASP A 168 17.99 8.23 11.46
CA ASP A 168 17.94 8.49 12.91
C ASP A 168 16.59 8.04 13.50
N ALA A 169 16.54 6.75 13.85
CA ALA A 169 15.32 6.15 14.41
C ALA A 169 14.99 6.70 15.79
N VAL A 170 15.99 7.04 16.59
CA VAL A 170 15.77 7.53 17.96
C VAL A 170 14.99 8.83 17.91
N THR A 171 15.53 9.82 17.23
CA THR A 171 14.89 11.14 17.06
C THR A 171 13.50 11.01 16.44
N GLN A 172 13.33 10.17 15.41
CA GLN A 172 12.02 10.01 14.77
C GLN A 172 10.98 9.31 15.66
N LEU A 173 11.37 8.33 16.48
CA LEU A 173 10.44 7.70 17.41
C LEU A 173 10.09 8.60 18.59
N GLU A 174 11.04 9.35 19.13
CA GLU A 174 10.78 10.36 20.15
C GLU A 174 9.87 11.48 19.63
N ARG A 175 10.07 11.91 18.37
CA ARG A 175 9.17 12.85 17.69
C ARG A 175 7.74 12.29 17.57
N ILE A 176 7.57 11.03 17.19
CA ILE A 176 6.25 10.38 17.17
C ILE A 176 5.63 10.41 18.56
N ALA A 177 6.38 10.02 19.59
CA ALA A 177 5.89 9.98 20.95
C ALA A 177 5.45 11.36 21.45
N THR A 178 6.27 12.38 21.23
CA THR A 178 5.97 13.75 21.63
C THR A 178 4.77 14.32 20.88
N THR A 179 4.72 14.16 19.55
CA THR A 179 3.62 14.70 18.73
C THR A 179 2.28 14.04 19.05
N LEU A 180 2.29 12.75 19.38
CA LEU A 180 1.08 11.98 19.67
C LEU A 180 0.80 11.79 21.15
N ASP A 181 1.55 12.46 22.03
CA ASP A 181 1.41 12.37 23.49
C ASP A 181 1.45 10.91 23.96
N PHE A 182 2.45 10.14 23.51
CA PHE A 182 2.73 8.82 24.02
C PHE A 182 3.69 8.91 25.22
N PRO A 183 3.49 8.11 26.27
CA PRO A 183 4.33 8.19 27.47
C PRO A 183 5.77 7.74 27.17
N LEU A 184 6.73 8.63 27.35
CA LEU A 184 8.16 8.34 27.30
C LEU A 184 8.66 7.87 28.68
N SER A 185 8.34 6.63 29.04
CA SER A 185 8.86 5.98 30.23
C SER A 185 10.29 5.45 30.01
N ALA A 186 10.98 5.07 31.08
CA ALA A 186 12.28 4.40 30.97
C ALA A 186 12.21 3.12 30.10
N ALA A 187 11.09 2.39 30.13
CA ALA A 187 10.87 1.20 29.32
C ALA A 187 10.72 1.55 27.83
N THR A 188 9.95 2.60 27.48
CA THR A 188 9.81 3.06 26.08
C THR A 188 11.12 3.62 25.55
N THR A 189 11.87 4.38 26.35
CA THR A 189 13.20 4.88 25.96
C THR A 189 14.17 3.72 25.68
N ALA A 190 14.22 2.71 26.55
CA ALA A 190 15.02 1.50 26.30
C ALA A 190 14.58 0.76 25.03
N GLY A 191 13.26 0.62 24.80
CA GLY A 191 12.71 0.01 23.59
C GLY A 191 13.07 0.74 22.31
N ILE A 192 13.09 2.09 22.33
CA ILE A 192 13.55 2.93 21.20
C ILE A 192 15.03 2.65 20.90
N GLN A 193 15.88 2.62 21.92
CA GLN A 193 17.30 2.34 21.75
C GLN A 193 17.55 0.93 21.23
N GLU A 194 16.82 -0.06 21.72
CA GLU A 194 16.89 -1.43 21.22
C GLU A 194 16.47 -1.51 19.75
N TYR A 195 15.36 -0.87 19.39
CA TYR A 195 14.89 -0.81 18.01
C TYR A 195 15.94 -0.22 17.06
N ALA A 196 16.54 0.91 17.45
CA ALA A 196 17.57 1.57 16.65
C ALA A 196 18.83 0.72 16.46
N LYS A 197 19.28 0.01 17.52
CA LYS A 197 20.52 -0.77 17.51
C LYS A 197 20.37 -2.15 16.87
N GLN A 198 19.26 -2.84 17.14
CA GLN A 198 19.12 -4.25 16.79
C GLN A 198 18.27 -4.49 15.54
N PHE A 199 17.37 -3.54 15.21
CA PHE A 199 16.35 -3.78 14.22
C PHE A 199 16.58 -3.06 12.90
N LEU A 200 17.17 -1.88 12.95
CA LEU A 200 17.48 -1.11 11.74
C LEU A 200 18.87 -1.48 11.24
N HIS A 201 18.90 -2.37 10.26
CA HIS A 201 20.13 -2.70 9.54
C HIS A 201 20.15 -1.97 8.20
N SER A 202 21.30 -1.37 7.85
CA SER A 202 21.48 -0.66 6.58
C SER A 202 21.19 -1.52 5.35
N ASN A 203 21.38 -2.85 5.45
CA ASN A 203 21.05 -3.81 4.39
C ASN A 203 19.53 -4.02 4.17
N LEU A 204 18.65 -3.50 5.03
CA LEU A 204 17.19 -3.44 4.79
C LEU A 204 16.80 -2.32 3.83
N ARG A 205 17.71 -1.37 3.59
CA ARG A 205 17.52 -0.25 2.68
C ARG A 205 18.06 -0.60 1.29
N HIS A 206 17.29 -1.33 0.52
CA HIS A 206 17.70 -1.75 -0.84
C HIS A 206 17.73 -0.60 -1.85
N TYR A 207 16.94 0.45 -1.66
CA TYR A 207 16.81 1.59 -2.56
C TYR A 207 16.73 2.88 -1.78
N HIS A 208 17.56 3.83 -2.16
CA HIS A 208 17.55 5.18 -1.64
C HIS A 208 17.61 6.15 -2.83
N PHE A 209 16.59 6.99 -2.93
CA PHE A 209 16.51 8.07 -3.91
C PHE A 209 16.23 9.36 -3.18
N THR A 210 16.93 10.41 -3.59
CA THR A 210 16.80 11.75 -3.04
C THR A 210 15.57 12.48 -3.60
N GLU A 211 15.28 13.67 -3.09
CA GLU A 211 14.30 14.56 -3.69
C GLU A 211 14.74 15.00 -5.10
N GLU A 212 16.02 15.18 -5.31
CA GLU A 212 16.59 15.52 -6.62
C GLU A 212 16.35 14.42 -7.66
N ASP A 213 16.53 13.15 -7.28
CA ASP A 213 16.22 12.00 -8.14
C ASP A 213 14.74 11.97 -8.51
N LEU A 214 13.86 12.30 -7.56
CA LEU A 214 12.43 12.39 -7.79
C LEU A 214 12.08 13.49 -8.82
N VAL A 215 12.69 14.64 -8.68
CA VAL A 215 12.46 15.79 -9.59
C VAL A 215 12.99 15.53 -10.99
N LYS A 216 14.16 14.91 -11.11
CA LYS A 216 14.83 14.64 -12.38
C LYS A 216 14.23 13.45 -13.15
N ASN A 217 13.44 12.60 -12.50
CA ASN A 217 12.87 11.42 -13.16
C ASN A 217 11.62 11.81 -13.98
N PRO A 218 11.69 11.77 -15.32
CA PRO A 218 10.57 12.18 -16.19
C PRO A 218 9.39 11.20 -16.15
N GLN A 219 9.57 9.99 -15.63
CA GLN A 219 8.49 8.99 -15.48
C GLN A 219 7.64 9.23 -14.24
N VAL A 220 8.09 10.06 -13.31
CA VAL A 220 7.33 10.38 -12.11
C VAL A 220 6.20 11.35 -12.45
N ASN A 221 4.98 10.95 -12.08
CA ASN A 221 3.81 11.80 -12.22
C ASN A 221 3.97 13.10 -11.40
N SER A 222 3.64 14.23 -11.98
CA SER A 222 3.78 15.54 -11.32
C SER A 222 3.00 15.62 -10.02
N LEU A 223 1.75 15.13 -9.99
CA LEU A 223 0.94 15.11 -8.76
C LEU A 223 1.56 14.22 -7.68
N THR A 224 2.20 13.11 -8.04
CA THR A 224 2.91 12.26 -7.07
C THR A 224 4.09 13.00 -6.47
N ARG A 225 4.84 13.73 -7.29
CA ARG A 225 5.96 14.57 -6.86
C ARG A 225 5.49 15.65 -5.89
N ASP A 226 4.44 16.38 -6.27
CA ASP A 226 3.91 17.49 -5.47
C ASP A 226 3.34 16.99 -4.15
N ALA A 227 2.55 15.91 -4.16
CA ALA A 227 2.00 15.30 -2.96
C ALA A 227 3.08 14.74 -2.03
N TYR A 228 4.11 14.07 -2.57
CA TYR A 228 5.22 13.58 -1.75
C TYR A 228 6.01 14.71 -1.12
N ARG A 229 6.35 15.76 -1.89
CA ARG A 229 7.06 16.93 -1.37
C ARG A 229 6.28 17.64 -0.27
N TRP A 230 4.97 17.74 -0.45
CA TRP A 230 4.09 18.29 0.56
C TRP A 230 4.11 17.46 1.86
N LEU A 231 3.99 16.13 1.76
CA LEU A 231 4.08 15.22 2.91
C LEU A 231 5.48 15.22 3.55
N TYR A 232 6.52 15.36 2.76
CA TYR A 232 7.89 15.44 3.25
C TYR A 232 8.14 16.70 4.08
N ARG A 233 7.53 17.83 3.73
CA ARG A 233 7.55 19.06 4.54
C ARG A 233 6.94 18.83 5.93
N LEU A 234 5.86 18.03 6.03
CA LEU A 234 5.31 17.61 7.33
C LEU A 234 6.22 16.62 8.07
N ALA A 235 6.90 15.72 7.35
CA ALA A 235 7.81 14.76 7.96
C ALA A 235 9.08 15.40 8.52
N THR A 236 9.45 16.58 8.03
CA THR A 236 10.63 17.37 8.46
C THR A 236 10.27 18.57 9.36
N ASP A 237 9.00 18.70 9.76
CA ASP A 237 8.47 19.83 10.53
C ASP A 237 8.77 21.21 9.88
N SER A 238 8.93 21.23 8.54
CA SER A 238 9.19 22.44 7.77
C SER A 238 7.94 23.31 7.56
N VAL A 239 6.78 22.80 7.96
CA VAL A 239 5.48 23.49 7.90
C VAL A 239 4.64 23.14 9.12
N GLU A 240 3.80 24.09 9.53
CA GLU A 240 2.84 23.88 10.60
C GLU A 240 1.71 22.95 10.13
N PRO A 241 1.53 21.75 10.77
CA PRO A 241 0.62 20.71 10.28
C PRO A 241 -0.85 21.11 10.28
N TYR A 242 -1.25 22.13 11.04
CA TYR A 242 -2.65 22.58 11.11
C TYR A 242 -2.89 23.92 10.41
N SER A 243 -1.87 24.51 9.74
CA SER A 243 -2.00 25.75 9.00
C SER A 243 -3.02 25.63 7.86
N PRO A 244 -4.03 26.52 7.77
CA PRO A 244 -5.00 26.54 6.68
C PRO A 244 -4.34 26.66 5.30
N GLN A 245 -3.26 27.44 5.18
CA GLN A 245 -2.55 27.63 3.93
C GLN A 245 -1.91 26.34 3.42
N VAL A 246 -1.31 25.55 4.31
CA VAL A 246 -0.72 24.25 3.98
C VAL A 246 -1.78 23.30 3.41
N TRP A 247 -2.97 23.29 4.01
CA TRP A 247 -4.06 22.45 3.55
C TRP A 247 -4.75 22.93 2.28
N HIS A 248 -4.67 24.22 1.98
CA HIS A 248 -5.13 24.74 0.69
C HIS A 248 -4.26 24.19 -0.47
N GLU A 249 -2.94 24.11 -0.29
CA GLU A 249 -2.06 23.47 -1.26
C GLU A 249 -2.45 21.99 -1.49
N TRP A 250 -2.76 21.25 -0.41
CA TRP A 250 -3.22 19.86 -0.52
C TRP A 250 -4.54 19.75 -1.27
N GLU A 251 -5.47 20.66 -1.05
CA GLU A 251 -6.75 20.72 -1.76
C GLU A 251 -6.58 20.85 -3.28
N GLN A 252 -5.60 21.61 -3.73
CA GLN A 252 -5.30 21.72 -5.15
C GLN A 252 -4.86 20.37 -5.73
N ILE A 253 -4.05 19.60 -4.98
CA ILE A 253 -3.62 18.25 -5.38
C ILE A 253 -4.83 17.29 -5.41
N GLU A 254 -5.73 17.35 -4.42
CA GLU A 254 -6.96 16.55 -4.38
C GLU A 254 -7.86 16.84 -5.58
N ASN A 255 -8.07 18.11 -5.90
CA ASN A 255 -8.90 18.55 -7.02
C ASN A 255 -8.31 18.09 -8.36
N ALA A 256 -6.99 18.21 -8.54
CA ALA A 256 -6.30 17.78 -9.75
C ALA A 256 -6.38 16.25 -9.93
N LEU A 257 -6.29 15.46 -8.86
CA LEU A 257 -6.50 14.02 -8.93
C LEU A 257 -7.96 13.66 -9.22
N SER A 258 -8.91 14.34 -8.57
CA SER A 258 -10.34 14.12 -8.76
C SER A 258 -10.78 14.39 -10.21
N ALA A 259 -10.20 15.38 -10.84
CA ALA A 259 -10.45 15.67 -12.28
C ALA A 259 -10.02 14.50 -13.20
N GLN A 260 -9.11 13.65 -12.75
CA GLN A 260 -8.67 12.45 -13.49
C GLN A 260 -9.56 11.22 -13.25
N ALA A 261 -10.59 11.28 -12.41
CA ALA A 261 -11.42 10.13 -12.03
C ALA A 261 -11.96 9.33 -13.23
N PRO A 262 -12.48 9.95 -14.33
CA PRO A 262 -12.92 9.21 -15.50
C PRO A 262 -11.81 8.40 -16.16
N LEU A 263 -10.61 8.98 -16.31
CA LEU A 263 -9.44 8.31 -16.88
C LEU A 263 -8.99 7.15 -15.99
N LEU A 264 -8.90 7.35 -14.71
CA LEU A 264 -8.50 6.31 -13.74
C LEU A 264 -9.48 5.12 -13.76
N ARG A 265 -10.77 5.39 -13.88
CA ARG A 265 -11.81 4.36 -14.03
C ARG A 265 -11.63 3.57 -15.33
N TYR A 266 -11.38 4.26 -16.44
CA TYR A 266 -11.13 3.62 -17.72
C TYR A 266 -9.88 2.73 -17.69
N LEU A 267 -8.80 3.19 -17.07
CA LEU A 267 -7.59 2.39 -16.89
C LEU A 267 -7.85 1.09 -16.11
N ASP A 268 -8.64 1.15 -15.03
CA ASP A 268 -9.02 -0.06 -14.27
C ASP A 268 -9.90 -1.02 -15.10
N GLN A 269 -10.76 -0.50 -15.96
CA GLN A 269 -11.55 -1.32 -16.89
C GLN A 269 -10.65 -2.03 -17.88
N LEU A 270 -9.74 -1.30 -18.55
CA LEU A 270 -8.77 -1.88 -19.48
C LEU A 270 -7.89 -2.94 -18.81
N GLU A 271 -7.37 -2.68 -17.63
CA GLU A 271 -6.61 -3.69 -16.87
C GLU A 271 -7.47 -4.92 -16.54
N GLY A 272 -8.75 -4.72 -16.25
CA GLY A 272 -9.71 -5.79 -16.03
C GLY A 272 -9.90 -6.66 -17.27
N GLU A 273 -10.02 -6.06 -18.45
CA GLU A 273 -10.15 -6.75 -19.73
C GLU A 273 -8.89 -7.53 -20.10
N VAL A 274 -7.73 -6.91 -19.98
CA VAL A 274 -6.44 -7.60 -20.20
C VAL A 274 -6.30 -8.82 -19.30
N ARG A 275 -6.70 -8.72 -18.03
CA ARG A 275 -6.65 -9.87 -17.10
C ARG A 275 -7.64 -10.97 -17.48
N ARG A 276 -8.85 -10.60 -17.93
CA ARG A 276 -9.83 -11.57 -18.42
C ARG A 276 -9.32 -12.31 -19.65
N ALA A 277 -8.79 -11.56 -20.63
CA ALA A 277 -8.19 -12.13 -21.84
C ALA A 277 -7.02 -13.08 -21.51
N GLN A 278 -6.13 -12.67 -20.59
CA GLN A 278 -5.02 -13.51 -20.15
C GLN A 278 -5.50 -14.82 -19.47
N ARG A 279 -6.56 -14.76 -18.65
CA ARG A 279 -7.14 -15.97 -18.02
C ARG A 279 -7.79 -16.87 -19.05
N SER A 280 -8.46 -16.31 -20.05
CA SER A 280 -9.07 -17.07 -21.14
C SER A 280 -8.03 -17.81 -21.99
N ILE A 281 -6.92 -17.16 -22.28
CA ILE A 281 -5.84 -17.73 -23.10
C ILE A 281 -5.00 -18.74 -22.31
N PHE A 282 -4.69 -18.46 -21.04
CA PHE A 282 -3.77 -19.25 -20.23
C PHE A 282 -4.46 -20.06 -19.11
N GLY A 283 -5.76 -19.86 -18.88
CA GLY A 283 -6.53 -20.59 -17.87
C GLY A 283 -6.47 -22.10 -18.02
N PRO A 284 -6.65 -22.66 -19.22
CA PRO A 284 -6.52 -24.09 -19.46
C PRO A 284 -5.13 -24.66 -19.17
N LEU A 285 -4.09 -23.82 -19.31
CA LEU A 285 -2.70 -24.23 -19.06
C LEU A 285 -2.31 -24.24 -17.57
N GLN A 286 -3.14 -23.70 -16.69
CA GLN A 286 -2.91 -23.77 -15.23
C GLN A 286 -3.36 -25.11 -14.60
N LEU A 287 -4.04 -25.95 -15.35
CA LEU A 287 -4.36 -27.34 -14.94
C LEU A 287 -3.18 -28.30 -15.16
N VAL A 288 -2.03 -27.81 -15.59
CA VAL A 288 -0.81 -28.62 -15.73
C VAL A 288 -0.24 -28.92 -14.34
N PRO A 289 -0.07 -30.20 -13.95
CA PRO A 289 0.42 -30.56 -12.62
C PRO A 289 1.75 -29.90 -12.26
N GLN A 290 1.95 -29.63 -10.97
CA GLN A 290 3.17 -29.00 -10.40
C GLN A 290 4.46 -29.66 -10.90
N ALA A 291 4.41 -30.93 -11.27
CA ALA A 291 5.52 -31.66 -11.89
C ALA A 291 6.01 -31.03 -13.22
N TRP A 292 5.12 -30.42 -13.99
CA TRP A 292 5.46 -29.70 -15.22
C TRP A 292 6.15 -28.36 -14.99
N LEU A 293 5.79 -27.67 -13.91
CA LEU A 293 6.44 -26.41 -13.51
C LEU A 293 7.89 -26.62 -13.07
N ASN A 294 8.20 -27.79 -12.53
CA ASN A 294 9.57 -28.16 -12.15
C ASN A 294 10.43 -28.54 -13.37
N MET A 295 9.85 -29.03 -14.45
CA MET A 295 10.56 -29.23 -15.73
C MET A 295 10.89 -27.93 -16.46
N ARG A 296 10.21 -26.80 -16.15
CA ARG A 296 10.48 -25.48 -16.73
C ARG A 296 11.82 -24.86 -16.35
N LYS A 297 12.45 -25.33 -15.29
CA LYS A 297 13.79 -24.86 -14.88
C LYS A 297 14.90 -25.31 -15.84
N ASN A 298 14.66 -26.32 -16.68
CA ASN A 298 15.64 -26.91 -17.60
C ASN A 298 15.30 -26.79 -19.10
N TRP A 299 14.20 -26.10 -19.46
CA TRP A 299 13.81 -25.97 -20.86
C TRP A 299 14.07 -24.57 -21.41
N ASN A 300 14.94 -24.54 -22.41
CA ASN A 300 15.30 -23.33 -23.15
C ASN A 300 14.08 -22.83 -23.95
N LEU A 301 13.51 -21.69 -23.55
CA LEU A 301 12.32 -21.05 -24.15
C LEU A 301 12.41 -20.92 -25.68
N LYS A 302 13.63 -20.81 -26.24
CA LYS A 302 13.86 -20.75 -27.70
C LYS A 302 13.37 -22.01 -28.43
N ARG A 303 13.42 -23.17 -27.79
CA ARG A 303 12.98 -24.46 -28.40
C ARG A 303 11.48 -24.65 -28.43
N VAL A 304 10.74 -24.03 -27.48
CA VAL A 304 9.27 -24.10 -27.44
C VAL A 304 8.66 -23.16 -28.46
N VAL A 305 9.22 -21.93 -28.59
CA VAL A 305 8.77 -20.94 -29.57
C VAL A 305 9.02 -21.41 -31.01
N SER A 306 10.12 -22.11 -31.28
CA SER A 306 10.37 -22.65 -32.60
C SER A 306 9.38 -23.78 -32.98
N LYS A 307 9.02 -24.65 -32.03
CA LYS A 307 8.01 -25.71 -32.28
C LYS A 307 6.59 -25.16 -32.49
N LEU A 308 6.19 -24.12 -31.73
CA LEU A 308 4.90 -23.45 -31.91
C LEU A 308 4.82 -22.69 -33.26
N LYS A 309 5.93 -22.14 -33.76
CA LYS A 309 5.97 -21.51 -35.08
C LYS A 309 5.84 -22.53 -36.23
N ILE A 310 6.37 -23.74 -36.06
CA ILE A 310 6.25 -24.83 -37.03
C ILE A 310 4.80 -25.32 -37.11
N SER A 311 4.14 -25.53 -35.95
CA SER A 311 2.75 -25.98 -35.92
C SER A 311 1.77 -24.94 -36.50
N ALA A 312 2.03 -23.64 -36.30
CA ALA A 312 1.24 -22.55 -36.89
C ALA A 312 1.41 -22.42 -38.40
N GLN A 313 2.54 -22.83 -38.95
CA GLN A 313 2.76 -22.89 -40.42
C GLN A 313 2.06 -24.12 -41.02
N GLU A 314 2.03 -25.27 -40.35
CA GLU A 314 1.31 -26.45 -40.79
C GLU A 314 -0.21 -26.24 -40.83
N VAL A 315 -0.78 -25.57 -39.79
CA VAL A 315 -2.21 -25.24 -39.74
C VAL A 315 -2.61 -24.29 -40.88
N ARG A 316 -1.74 -23.37 -41.31
CA ARG A 316 -2.02 -22.49 -42.47
C ARG A 316 -1.95 -23.19 -43.80
N ARG A 317 -1.23 -24.30 -43.94
CA ARG A 317 -1.18 -25.09 -45.19
C ARG A 317 -2.42 -25.95 -45.44
N HIS A 318 -3.21 -26.23 -44.41
CA HIS A 318 -4.43 -27.03 -44.56
C HIS A 318 -5.73 -26.21 -44.64
N GLN A 319 -5.66 -24.87 -44.71
CA GLN A 319 -6.86 -24.01 -44.78
C GLN A 319 -7.04 -23.24 -46.07
N LEU A 320 -6.39 -23.62 -47.20
CA LEU A 320 -6.73 -23.07 -48.49
C LEU A 320 -7.47 -24.12 -49.32
N PRO A 321 -8.78 -23.95 -49.63
CA PRO A 321 -9.44 -24.72 -50.67
C PRO A 321 -8.89 -24.23 -52.03
N SER A 322 -8.56 -25.16 -52.85
CA SER A 322 -8.32 -24.93 -54.26
C SER A 322 -9.66 -24.69 -54.94
N ASP A 323 -9.95 -23.44 -55.28
CA ASP A 323 -10.99 -23.10 -56.24
C ASP A 323 -10.35 -22.97 -57.62
N THR A 324 -10.72 -23.87 -58.50
CA THR A 324 -10.71 -23.76 -59.94
C THR A 324 -11.92 -22.99 -60.40
#